data_bc8dc77778e407d0d320a9a1e6aadbe8
#
_entry.id   bc8dc77778e407d0d320a9a1e6aadbe8
#
_cell.length_a   1.000
_cell.length_b   1.000
_cell.length_c   1.000
_cell.angle_alpha   90.00
_cell.angle_beta   90.00
_cell.angle_gamma   90.00
#
_symmetry.space_group_name_H-M   'P 1'
#
loop_
_entity.id
_entity.type
_entity.pdbx_description
1 polymer ?
#
loop_
_entity_poly.entity_id
_entity_poly.type
_entity_poly.pdbx_seq_one_letter_code
_entity_poly.pdbx_strand_id
1 'polypeptide(L)'
;MADKILKKISDGDERIIPRFVRQNFEKNFGWRWENYFRFGRQNFEKILDDDERTKWTKGRKIMQVIENLKVKEKLYTEKLENGLTVMIIPKKGIQKKYIIWGTNYGSNDSTFIVPGETEITEVPKGVAHFLEHKMFEQENGKNSLDVLTALGVNANAYTTNNHTAYLYECTDNFYEALDEFMDYVQHPYFTDENVEKEKGIIGQEIMMYDDYPDWKVYLNALECMYHKNPVKLDITGTVETISHIDKEILYKCYNTFYNPSNMAMVISGDFEPEKLLEEIKKRLIDKKANGEIKRIFEDEPKEIVKEKVVQNMEVSQPLYAIGIKDVPAEQKEKVKKHISIEVLLNLLIGASSELYKELYDMGNCYSTPSIEYEFDKNYAHILIIGQSTEPEKLYNMFKEEVRKFIQNGVNEKDFERIKKMIYGEYVKEYDDVVNISRMFLSDYFKGINSFDYLEEINTINVEYLNQVLKDVFNEKNMILSVVKN
;
A
#
# COMPACT_ATOMS: atom_id res chain seq x y z
N MET A 1 30.16 -27.17 -15.48
CA MET A 1 29.57 -27.83 -16.65
C MET A 1 28.86 -26.83 -17.52
N ALA A 2 28.10 -25.89 -16.95
CA ALA A 2 27.45 -24.78 -17.64
C ALA A 2 28.42 -23.89 -18.43
N ASP A 3 29.53 -23.47 -17.81
CA ASP A 3 30.53 -22.60 -18.46
C ASP A 3 31.21 -23.23 -19.70
N LYS A 4 31.38 -24.56 -19.71
CA LYS A 4 31.90 -25.28 -20.89
C LYS A 4 30.88 -25.36 -22.01
N ILE A 5 29.59 -25.36 -21.69
CA ILE A 5 28.49 -25.35 -22.67
C ILE A 5 28.34 -23.94 -23.23
N LEU A 6 28.36 -22.91 -22.39
CA LEU A 6 28.28 -21.50 -22.79
C LEU A 6 29.45 -21.09 -23.66
N LYS A 7 30.67 -21.49 -23.32
CA LYS A 7 31.86 -21.21 -24.15
C LYS A 7 31.81 -21.88 -25.52
N LYS A 8 31.24 -23.09 -25.62
CA LYS A 8 31.05 -23.76 -26.91
C LYS A 8 29.93 -23.18 -27.75
N ILE A 9 28.91 -22.57 -27.11
CA ILE A 9 27.85 -21.81 -27.80
C ILE A 9 28.43 -20.50 -28.34
N SER A 10 29.31 -19.80 -27.61
CA SER A 10 30.02 -18.60 -28.05
C SER A 10 30.99 -18.89 -29.19
N ASP A 11 31.55 -20.10 -29.26
CA ASP A 11 32.46 -20.54 -30.31
C ASP A 11 31.75 -21.04 -31.59
N GLY A 12 30.41 -20.98 -31.66
CA GLY A 12 29.60 -21.27 -32.85
C GLY A 12 29.27 -22.74 -33.07
N ASP A 13 29.42 -23.63 -32.11
CA ASP A 13 29.08 -25.04 -32.26
C ASP A 13 27.57 -25.31 -32.06
N GLU A 14 26.81 -25.18 -33.15
CA GLU A 14 25.36 -25.35 -33.22
C GLU A 14 24.84 -26.74 -32.80
N ARG A 15 25.71 -27.76 -32.70
CA ARG A 15 25.32 -29.15 -32.44
C ARG A 15 24.91 -29.40 -30.98
N ILE A 16 25.16 -28.43 -30.11
CA ILE A 16 24.93 -28.57 -28.65
C ILE A 16 23.52 -28.12 -28.23
N ILE A 17 22.80 -27.42 -29.11
CA ILE A 17 21.44 -26.93 -28.77
C ILE A 17 20.41 -28.01 -29.09
N PRO A 18 19.63 -28.49 -28.10
CA PRO A 18 18.61 -29.50 -28.32
C PRO A 18 17.58 -29.06 -29.38
N ARG A 19 17.23 -29.96 -30.28
CA ARG A 19 16.24 -29.72 -31.36
C ARG A 19 14.91 -29.15 -30.85
N PHE A 20 14.51 -29.50 -29.64
CA PHE A 20 13.33 -29.01 -28.94
C PHE A 20 13.39 -27.50 -28.62
N VAL A 21 14.54 -26.97 -28.23
CA VAL A 21 14.74 -25.55 -27.94
C VAL A 21 14.66 -24.72 -29.23
N ARG A 22 15.25 -25.20 -30.34
CA ARG A 22 15.14 -24.56 -31.65
C ARG A 22 13.70 -24.49 -32.15
N GLN A 23 12.95 -25.59 -32.06
CA GLN A 23 11.56 -25.65 -32.51
C GLN A 23 10.61 -24.77 -31.69
N ASN A 24 10.80 -24.66 -30.38
CA ASN A 24 10.00 -23.78 -29.53
C ASN A 24 10.31 -22.29 -29.76
N PHE A 25 11.55 -21.94 -30.04
CA PHE A 25 11.92 -20.58 -30.37
C PHE A 25 11.33 -20.12 -31.71
N GLU A 26 11.41 -20.93 -32.74
CA GLU A 26 10.81 -20.66 -34.07
C GLU A 26 9.28 -20.57 -33.99
N LYS A 27 8.66 -21.40 -33.17
CA LYS A 27 7.20 -21.43 -32.97
C LYS A 27 6.66 -20.20 -32.22
N ASN A 28 7.43 -19.68 -31.26
CA ASN A 28 6.99 -18.58 -30.39
C ASN A 28 7.36 -17.18 -30.94
N PHE A 29 8.41 -17.09 -31.77
CA PHE A 29 8.92 -15.80 -32.27
C PHE A 29 8.84 -15.63 -33.78
N GLY A 30 8.42 -16.64 -34.56
CA GLY A 30 8.21 -16.55 -36.00
C GLY A 30 9.46 -16.29 -36.85
N TRP A 31 10.65 -16.37 -36.27
CA TRP A 31 11.94 -16.11 -36.91
C TRP A 31 12.77 -17.36 -36.96
N ARG A 32 13.45 -17.62 -38.09
CA ARG A 32 14.43 -18.71 -38.17
C ARG A 32 15.63 -18.43 -37.28
N TRP A 33 16.05 -19.44 -36.50
CA TRP A 33 17.17 -19.37 -35.56
C TRP A 33 18.49 -18.82 -36.19
N GLU A 34 18.74 -19.12 -37.47
CA GLU A 34 19.91 -18.65 -38.22
C GLU A 34 19.97 -17.12 -38.38
N ASN A 35 18.82 -16.43 -38.44
CA ASN A 35 18.74 -14.97 -38.51
C ASN A 35 19.05 -14.29 -37.18
N TYR A 36 18.78 -14.97 -36.05
CA TYR A 36 19.12 -14.47 -34.72
C TYR A 36 20.63 -14.41 -34.52
N PHE A 37 21.38 -15.39 -34.96
CA PHE A 37 22.84 -15.42 -34.88
C PHE A 37 23.55 -14.34 -35.71
N ARG A 38 22.94 -13.90 -36.78
CA ARG A 38 23.54 -12.88 -37.69
C ARG A 38 23.31 -11.45 -37.18
N PHE A 39 22.16 -11.18 -36.50
CA PHE A 39 21.80 -9.85 -36.00
C PHE A 39 22.09 -9.68 -34.49
N GLY A 40 22.19 -10.78 -33.76
CA GLY A 40 22.27 -10.79 -32.31
C GLY A 40 23.68 -10.70 -31.70
N ARG A 41 24.74 -10.87 -32.51
CA ARG A 41 26.12 -10.92 -31.99
C ARG A 41 26.52 -9.61 -31.28
N GLN A 42 26.18 -8.46 -31.81
CA GLN A 42 26.48 -7.15 -31.22
C GLN A 42 25.59 -6.79 -30.01
N ASN A 43 24.33 -7.29 -29.98
CA ASN A 43 23.41 -7.05 -28.87
C ASN A 43 23.55 -8.10 -27.76
N PHE A 44 24.01 -9.31 -28.07
CA PHE A 44 24.28 -10.36 -27.10
C PHE A 44 25.52 -10.07 -26.26
N GLU A 45 26.55 -9.44 -26.83
CA GLU A 45 27.71 -8.93 -26.07
C GLU A 45 27.31 -7.78 -25.14
N LYS A 46 26.33 -6.94 -25.51
CA LYS A 46 25.76 -5.92 -24.63
C LYS A 46 24.86 -6.50 -23.53
N ILE A 47 24.12 -7.57 -23.81
CA ILE A 47 23.27 -8.28 -22.83
C ILE A 47 24.14 -9.07 -21.84
N LEU A 48 25.27 -9.64 -22.27
CA LEU A 48 26.22 -10.31 -21.38
C LEU A 48 27.01 -9.33 -20.49
N ASP A 49 27.28 -8.10 -20.95
CA ASP A 49 27.86 -7.05 -20.11
C ASP A 49 26.88 -6.52 -19.04
N ASP A 50 25.59 -6.59 -19.29
CA ASP A 50 24.55 -6.30 -18.28
C ASP A 50 24.31 -7.49 -17.32
N ASP A 51 24.59 -8.73 -17.73
CA ASP A 51 24.46 -9.93 -16.91
C ASP A 51 25.72 -10.21 -16.04
N GLU A 52 26.81 -9.45 -16.22
CA GLU A 52 27.96 -9.47 -15.28
C GLU A 52 27.61 -8.95 -13.87
N ARG A 53 26.40 -8.47 -13.64
CA ARG A 53 25.90 -8.05 -12.31
C ARG A 53 25.58 -9.21 -11.35
N THR A 54 25.65 -10.46 -11.78
CA THR A 54 25.60 -11.65 -10.93
C THR A 54 26.99 -12.22 -10.68
N LYS A 55 27.95 -11.39 -10.29
CA LYS A 55 29.25 -11.89 -9.79
C LYS A 55 29.09 -12.47 -8.39
N TRP A 56 29.02 -13.79 -8.32
CA TRP A 56 29.25 -14.57 -7.11
C TRP A 56 30.68 -14.36 -6.61
N THR A 57 30.89 -13.38 -5.74
CA THR A 57 32.13 -13.31 -4.98
C THR A 57 31.95 -14.01 -3.64
N LYS A 58 32.43 -15.25 -3.54
CA LYS A 58 32.59 -16.01 -2.29
C LYS A 58 31.36 -16.04 -1.36
N GLY A 59 30.22 -16.61 -1.81
CA GLY A 59 29.13 -16.98 -0.92
C GLY A 59 28.26 -15.82 -0.39
N ARG A 60 28.47 -14.56 -0.80
CA ARG A 60 27.58 -13.43 -0.48
C ARG A 60 26.45 -13.36 -1.50
N LYS A 61 25.23 -13.47 -1.02
CA LYS A 61 24.03 -13.19 -1.80
C LYS A 61 24.02 -11.68 -2.09
N ILE A 62 24.00 -11.29 -3.38
CA ILE A 62 23.96 -9.87 -3.77
C ILE A 62 22.50 -9.42 -3.75
N MET A 63 22.23 -8.19 -3.24
CA MET A 63 20.91 -7.57 -3.30
C MET A 63 20.41 -7.51 -4.76
N GLN A 64 19.15 -7.80 -4.97
CA GLN A 64 18.52 -7.56 -6.26
C GLN A 64 18.38 -6.04 -6.44
N VAL A 65 18.73 -5.53 -7.63
CA VAL A 65 18.60 -4.11 -7.97
C VAL A 65 17.56 -3.95 -9.08
N ILE A 66 16.56 -3.11 -8.83
CA ILE A 66 15.56 -2.69 -9.80
C ILE A 66 15.77 -1.21 -10.06
N GLU A 67 15.99 -0.82 -11.30
CA GLU A 67 16.22 0.59 -11.68
C GLU A 67 15.06 1.09 -12.53
N ASN A 68 14.51 2.25 -12.17
CA ASN A 68 13.56 2.97 -13.00
C ASN A 68 14.23 4.20 -13.61
N LEU A 69 14.47 4.14 -14.94
CA LEU A 69 15.17 5.19 -15.67
C LEU A 69 14.38 6.49 -15.80
N LYS A 70 13.04 6.46 -15.68
CA LYS A 70 12.18 7.65 -15.82
C LYS A 70 12.36 8.61 -14.67
N VAL A 71 12.46 8.06 -13.44
CA VAL A 71 12.70 8.84 -12.21
C VAL A 71 14.14 8.75 -11.72
N LYS A 72 14.98 7.95 -12.41
CA LYS A 72 16.41 7.72 -12.05
C LYS A 72 16.60 7.15 -10.65
N GLU A 73 15.64 6.35 -10.19
CA GLU A 73 15.65 5.71 -8.89
C GLU A 73 16.11 4.26 -8.98
N LYS A 74 16.74 3.81 -7.89
CA LYS A 74 17.19 2.42 -7.72
C LYS A 74 16.64 1.86 -6.44
N LEU A 75 15.96 0.74 -6.54
CA LEU A 75 15.53 -0.07 -5.42
C LEU A 75 16.49 -1.24 -5.24
N TYR A 76 17.14 -1.31 -4.08
CA TYR A 76 17.92 -2.45 -3.64
C TYR A 76 17.05 -3.30 -2.73
N THR A 77 16.82 -4.55 -3.07
CA THR A 77 15.97 -5.44 -2.26
C THR A 77 16.65 -6.75 -1.96
N GLU A 78 16.46 -7.24 -0.72
CA GLU A 78 16.88 -8.57 -0.31
C GLU A 78 15.83 -9.19 0.61
N LYS A 79 15.44 -10.42 0.31
CA LYS A 79 14.67 -11.26 1.23
C LYS A 79 15.65 -12.06 2.06
N LEU A 80 15.71 -11.78 3.35
CA LEU A 80 16.62 -12.41 4.30
C LEU A 80 16.23 -13.87 4.58
N GLU A 81 17.12 -14.64 5.21
CA GLU A 81 16.87 -16.06 5.54
C GLU A 81 15.68 -16.25 6.49
N ASN A 82 15.46 -15.30 7.41
CA ASN A 82 14.32 -15.29 8.31
C ASN A 82 13.00 -14.85 7.64
N GLY A 83 13.03 -14.49 6.36
CA GLY A 83 11.88 -14.09 5.55
C GLY A 83 11.62 -12.59 5.48
N LEU A 84 12.30 -11.75 6.28
CA LEU A 84 12.16 -10.29 6.20
C LEU A 84 12.61 -9.77 4.83
N THR A 85 11.76 -8.96 4.19
CA THR A 85 12.14 -8.22 2.99
C THR A 85 12.65 -6.84 3.37
N VAL A 86 13.89 -6.54 2.99
CA VAL A 86 14.51 -5.22 3.18
C VAL A 86 14.64 -4.53 1.83
N MET A 87 14.11 -3.32 1.74
CA MET A 87 14.12 -2.46 0.57
C MET A 87 14.88 -1.17 0.90
N ILE A 88 15.89 -0.83 0.11
CA ILE A 88 16.70 0.38 0.30
C ILE A 88 16.66 1.20 -0.97
N ILE A 89 16.28 2.47 -0.84
CA ILE A 89 16.19 3.43 -1.94
C ILE A 89 17.17 4.58 -1.66
N PRO A 90 18.40 4.50 -2.19
CA PRO A 90 19.42 5.52 -1.92
C PRO A 90 19.06 6.86 -2.56
N LYS A 91 19.11 7.92 -1.79
CA LYS A 91 18.89 9.32 -2.21
C LYS A 91 20.15 10.14 -1.98
N LYS A 92 21.05 10.11 -2.93
CA LYS A 92 22.36 10.75 -2.80
C LYS A 92 22.28 12.25 -2.57
N GLY A 93 22.96 12.74 -1.53
CA GLY A 93 23.02 14.16 -1.18
C GLY A 93 21.82 14.67 -0.38
N ILE A 94 20.81 13.87 -0.11
CA ILE A 94 19.68 14.23 0.75
C ILE A 94 20.07 14.00 2.22
N GLN A 95 19.90 15.03 3.05
CA GLN A 95 20.25 14.96 4.49
C GLN A 95 19.21 14.14 5.28
N LYS A 96 17.92 14.28 4.93
CA LYS A 96 16.84 13.55 5.57
C LYS A 96 16.96 12.06 5.29
N LYS A 97 16.80 11.26 6.34
CA LYS A 97 16.77 9.80 6.30
C LYS A 97 15.45 9.33 6.87
N TYR A 98 14.89 8.32 6.26
CA TYR A 98 13.61 7.74 6.67
C TYR A 98 13.68 6.23 6.66
N ILE A 99 13.13 5.62 7.69
CA ILE A 99 12.92 4.18 7.79
C ILE A 99 11.49 3.89 8.20
N ILE A 100 10.92 2.87 7.60
CA ILE A 100 9.60 2.34 7.96
C ILE A 100 9.66 0.82 7.97
N TRP A 101 9.19 0.22 9.05
CA TRP A 101 9.11 -1.22 9.22
C TRP A 101 7.67 -1.64 9.47
N GLY A 102 7.06 -2.29 8.48
CA GLY A 102 5.67 -2.71 8.54
C GLY A 102 5.51 -4.20 8.77
N THR A 103 4.43 -4.55 9.42
CA THR A 103 3.87 -5.90 9.44
C THR A 103 2.58 -5.93 8.62
N ASN A 104 2.39 -6.98 7.82
CA ASN A 104 1.15 -7.23 7.09
C ASN A 104 0.07 -7.74 8.07
N TYR A 105 -0.34 -6.85 8.99
CA TYR A 105 -1.34 -7.03 10.02
C TYR A 105 -2.04 -5.70 10.28
N GLY A 106 -3.32 -5.64 9.97
CA GLY A 106 -4.14 -4.45 10.16
C GLY A 106 -5.46 -4.76 10.88
N SER A 107 -6.34 -3.77 10.98
CA SER A 107 -7.61 -3.91 11.69
C SER A 107 -8.54 -4.96 11.08
N ASN A 108 -8.37 -5.30 9.80
CA ASN A 108 -9.15 -6.33 9.11
C ASN A 108 -8.79 -7.77 9.54
N ASP A 109 -7.62 -7.98 10.14
CA ASP A 109 -7.08 -9.32 10.45
C ASP A 109 -7.52 -9.84 11.81
N SER A 110 -8.82 -9.83 12.08
CA SER A 110 -9.37 -10.29 13.38
C SER A 110 -9.76 -11.76 13.43
N THR A 111 -9.76 -12.47 12.28
CA THR A 111 -10.08 -13.88 12.18
C THR A 111 -9.05 -14.59 11.31
N PHE A 112 -8.31 -15.53 11.90
CA PHE A 112 -7.18 -16.18 11.24
C PHE A 112 -6.88 -17.56 11.81
N ILE A 113 -6.02 -18.32 11.14
CA ILE A 113 -5.42 -19.55 11.67
C ILE A 113 -3.93 -19.29 11.88
N VAL A 114 -3.46 -19.53 13.11
CA VAL A 114 -2.04 -19.41 13.46
C VAL A 114 -1.23 -20.45 12.67
N PRO A 115 -0.05 -20.08 12.13
CA PRO A 115 0.79 -21.04 11.42
C PRO A 115 1.09 -22.30 12.25
N GLY A 116 0.79 -23.46 11.66
CA GLY A 116 0.94 -24.76 12.32
C GLY A 116 -0.26 -25.23 13.15
N GLU A 117 -1.28 -24.38 13.35
CA GLU A 117 -2.54 -24.74 13.98
C GLU A 117 -3.62 -25.07 12.93
N THR A 118 -4.74 -25.65 13.37
CA THR A 118 -5.90 -25.96 12.52
C THR A 118 -7.16 -25.23 12.98
N GLU A 119 -7.14 -24.70 14.18
CA GLU A 119 -8.28 -24.00 14.78
C GLU A 119 -8.31 -22.53 14.35
N ILE A 120 -9.54 -22.03 14.16
CA ILE A 120 -9.77 -20.63 13.90
C ILE A 120 -9.57 -19.82 15.18
N THR A 121 -8.74 -18.80 15.10
CA THR A 121 -8.58 -17.78 16.14
C THR A 121 -9.40 -16.56 15.73
N GLU A 122 -10.26 -16.11 16.62
CA GLU A 122 -10.97 -14.83 16.52
C GLU A 122 -10.53 -13.93 17.67
N VAL A 123 -10.18 -12.68 17.38
CA VAL A 123 -9.73 -11.69 18.36
C VAL A 123 -10.63 -10.46 18.33
N PRO A 124 -10.72 -9.71 19.45
CA PRO A 124 -11.50 -8.47 19.51
C PRO A 124 -11.07 -7.47 18.44
N LYS A 125 -12.02 -6.65 17.96
CA LYS A 125 -11.70 -5.55 17.06
C LYS A 125 -10.89 -4.49 17.80
N GLY A 126 -9.93 -3.85 17.11
CA GLY A 126 -9.01 -2.88 17.70
C GLY A 126 -7.67 -3.46 18.17
N VAL A 127 -7.46 -4.81 18.16
CA VAL A 127 -6.20 -5.43 18.64
C VAL A 127 -4.98 -4.95 17.86
N ALA A 128 -5.07 -4.75 16.54
CA ALA A 128 -3.94 -4.28 15.75
C ALA A 128 -3.46 -2.89 16.17
N HIS A 129 -4.39 -1.96 16.35
CA HIS A 129 -4.14 -0.62 16.86
C HIS A 129 -3.66 -0.64 18.32
N PHE A 130 -4.27 -1.47 19.16
CA PHE A 130 -3.84 -1.66 20.54
C PHE A 130 -2.38 -2.13 20.62
N LEU A 131 -1.98 -3.09 19.78
CA LEU A 131 -0.60 -3.54 19.67
C LEU A 131 0.34 -2.40 19.27
N GLU A 132 -0.06 -1.57 18.32
CA GLU A 132 0.73 -0.42 17.88
C GLU A 132 1.12 0.45 19.08
N HIS A 133 0.15 0.83 19.92
CA HIS A 133 0.39 1.61 21.13
C HIS A 133 1.32 0.89 22.11
N LYS A 134 1.10 -0.40 22.32
CA LYS A 134 1.82 -1.17 23.37
C LYS A 134 3.28 -1.47 23.02
N MET A 135 3.66 -1.42 21.74
CA MET A 135 5.04 -1.73 21.33
C MET A 135 6.07 -0.74 21.84
N PHE A 136 5.68 0.49 22.19
CA PHE A 136 6.63 1.51 22.66
C PHE A 136 7.03 1.39 24.13
N GLU A 137 6.25 0.70 24.96
CA GLU A 137 6.59 0.45 26.36
C GLU A 137 7.57 -0.72 26.51
N GLN A 138 8.65 -0.50 27.27
CA GLN A 138 9.71 -1.47 27.45
C GLN A 138 9.76 -2.01 28.90
N GLU A 139 10.31 -3.19 29.09
CA GLU A 139 10.46 -3.86 30.41
C GLU A 139 11.19 -3.00 31.43
N ASN A 140 12.16 -2.20 30.99
CA ASN A 140 12.94 -1.29 31.82
C ASN A 140 12.17 -0.02 32.27
N GLY A 141 10.87 0.07 31.94
CA GLY A 141 9.99 1.21 32.26
C GLY A 141 10.19 2.44 31.39
N LYS A 142 11.01 2.36 30.32
CA LYS A 142 11.16 3.45 29.35
C LYS A 142 10.11 3.35 28.25
N ASN A 143 9.81 4.49 27.65
CA ASN A 143 9.07 4.56 26.40
C ASN A 143 10.03 4.84 25.24
N SER A 144 10.03 4.00 24.23
CA SER A 144 10.94 4.12 23.09
C SER A 144 10.75 5.40 22.28
N LEU A 145 9.53 5.99 22.26
CA LEU A 145 9.32 7.30 21.63
C LEU A 145 10.07 8.41 22.37
N ASP A 146 10.13 8.36 23.71
CA ASP A 146 10.88 9.33 24.50
C ASP A 146 12.40 9.20 24.24
N VAL A 147 12.90 7.97 24.14
CA VAL A 147 14.31 7.71 23.81
C VAL A 147 14.66 8.26 22.43
N LEU A 148 13.84 7.97 21.42
CA LEU A 148 14.04 8.44 20.04
C LEU A 148 13.93 9.97 19.96
N THR A 149 12.99 10.58 20.66
CA THR A 149 12.83 12.05 20.74
C THR A 149 14.07 12.68 21.36
N ALA A 150 14.64 12.09 22.41
CA ALA A 150 15.87 12.57 23.06
C ALA A 150 17.09 12.53 22.11
N LEU A 151 17.08 11.65 21.10
CA LEU A 151 18.09 11.59 20.03
C LEU A 151 17.85 12.65 18.92
N GLY A 152 16.78 13.45 19.00
CA GLY A 152 16.39 14.41 17.97
C GLY A 152 15.72 13.76 16.76
N VAL A 153 15.13 12.60 16.93
CA VAL A 153 14.48 11.80 15.89
C VAL A 153 12.96 11.94 16.00
N ASN A 154 12.30 12.11 14.87
CA ASN A 154 10.84 12.15 14.80
C ASN A 154 10.31 10.72 14.51
N ALA A 155 9.91 10.01 15.55
CA ALA A 155 9.38 8.66 15.46
C ALA A 155 7.86 8.64 15.58
N ASN A 156 7.23 7.69 14.90
CA ASN A 156 5.77 7.49 14.92
C ASN A 156 5.42 6.05 14.54
N ALA A 157 4.13 5.72 14.64
CA ALA A 157 3.55 4.51 14.09
C ALA A 157 2.15 4.80 13.54
N TYR A 158 1.60 3.87 12.80
CA TYR A 158 0.21 3.90 12.37
C TYR A 158 -0.31 2.51 12.04
N THR A 159 -1.61 2.33 12.24
CA THR A 159 -2.34 1.14 11.84
C THR A 159 -3.35 1.49 10.76
N THR A 160 -3.39 0.68 9.70
CA THR A 160 -4.40 0.75 8.65
C THR A 160 -5.29 -0.50 8.68
N ASN A 161 -6.19 -0.63 7.73
CA ASN A 161 -7.01 -1.82 7.60
C ASN A 161 -6.19 -3.09 7.28
N ASN A 162 -5.03 -2.97 6.63
CA ASN A 162 -4.25 -4.11 6.15
C ASN A 162 -2.81 -4.21 6.68
N HIS A 163 -2.26 -3.17 7.29
CA HIS A 163 -0.92 -3.23 7.87
C HIS A 163 -0.75 -2.24 9.04
N THR A 164 0.21 -2.55 9.89
CA THR A 164 0.73 -1.66 10.94
C THR A 164 2.19 -1.36 10.63
N ALA A 165 2.61 -0.13 10.81
CA ALA A 165 3.97 0.30 10.51
C ALA A 165 4.53 1.23 11.58
N TYR A 166 5.81 1.01 11.90
CA TYR A 166 6.65 1.81 12.78
C TYR A 166 7.66 2.55 11.93
N LEU A 167 7.97 3.78 12.28
CA LEU A 167 8.81 4.63 11.44
C LEU A 167 9.56 5.68 12.25
N TYR A 168 10.65 6.16 11.68
CA TYR A 168 11.24 7.42 12.09
C TYR A 168 11.90 8.16 10.93
N GLU A 169 12.00 9.49 11.09
CA GLU A 169 12.80 10.36 10.24
C GLU A 169 13.85 11.13 11.05
N CYS A 170 15.01 11.36 10.47
CA CYS A 170 16.08 12.13 11.09
C CYS A 170 17.02 12.72 10.04
N THR A 171 17.85 13.67 10.46
CA THR A 171 19.03 14.12 9.71
C THR A 171 20.29 13.50 10.28
N ASP A 172 20.37 13.41 11.59
CA ASP A 172 21.50 12.90 12.37
C ASP A 172 21.10 11.71 13.24
N ASN A 173 22.03 11.05 13.89
CA ASN A 173 21.82 9.96 14.86
C ASN A 173 21.05 8.76 14.32
N PHE A 174 21.11 8.52 13.00
CA PHE A 174 20.33 7.45 12.35
C PHE A 174 20.62 6.07 12.94
N TYR A 175 21.89 5.72 13.17
CA TYR A 175 22.25 4.39 13.65
C TYR A 175 22.00 4.18 15.14
N GLU A 176 22.13 5.25 15.94
CA GLU A 176 21.75 5.24 17.36
C GLU A 176 20.24 5.06 17.50
N ALA A 177 19.45 5.75 16.65
CA ALA A 177 18.02 5.57 16.59
C ALA A 177 17.63 4.18 16.05
N LEU A 178 18.43 3.61 15.12
CA LEU A 178 18.20 2.27 14.58
C LEU A 178 18.33 1.20 15.66
N ASP A 179 19.24 1.36 16.62
CA ASP A 179 19.39 0.45 17.75
C ASP A 179 18.09 0.36 18.55
N GLU A 180 17.56 1.51 19.01
CA GLU A 180 16.32 1.58 19.78
C GLU A 180 15.11 1.13 18.95
N PHE A 181 15.02 1.58 17.68
CA PHE A 181 13.93 1.24 16.77
C PHE A 181 13.81 -0.26 16.52
N MET A 182 14.92 -0.92 16.25
CA MET A 182 14.91 -2.36 16.02
C MET A 182 14.73 -3.16 17.31
N ASP A 183 15.12 -2.62 18.45
CA ASP A 183 14.95 -3.27 19.74
C ASP A 183 13.44 -3.34 20.09
N TYR A 184 12.74 -2.21 20.14
CA TYR A 184 11.35 -2.22 20.59
C TYR A 184 10.40 -2.96 19.63
N VAL A 185 10.62 -2.92 18.31
CA VAL A 185 9.78 -3.66 17.36
C VAL A 185 9.94 -5.18 17.52
N GLN A 186 11.10 -5.64 18.02
CA GLN A 186 11.40 -7.07 18.17
C GLN A 186 11.13 -7.62 19.58
N HIS A 187 11.03 -6.76 20.61
CA HIS A 187 10.90 -7.17 22.00
C HIS A 187 9.61 -6.60 22.65
N PRO A 188 8.45 -7.24 22.44
CA PRO A 188 7.20 -6.81 23.03
C PRO A 188 7.19 -7.01 24.54
N TYR A 189 6.62 -6.06 25.28
CA TYR A 189 6.47 -6.15 26.72
C TYR A 189 5.03 -5.83 27.13
N PHE A 190 4.24 -6.87 27.41
CA PHE A 190 2.84 -6.75 27.81
C PHE A 190 2.62 -7.36 29.18
N THR A 191 2.02 -6.59 30.10
CA THR A 191 1.61 -7.02 31.44
C THR A 191 0.13 -6.69 31.62
N ASP A 192 -0.52 -7.34 32.59
CA ASP A 192 -1.91 -7.02 32.89
C ASP A 192 -2.09 -5.55 33.28
N GLU A 193 -1.13 -4.99 34.03
CA GLU A 193 -1.16 -3.59 34.46
C GLU A 193 -1.05 -2.61 33.29
N ASN A 194 -0.07 -2.81 32.35
CA ASN A 194 0.13 -1.88 31.27
C ASN A 194 -0.94 -2.01 30.19
N VAL A 195 -1.53 -3.18 30.01
CA VAL A 195 -2.68 -3.40 29.13
C VAL A 195 -3.93 -2.69 29.69
N GLU A 196 -4.20 -2.83 31.00
CA GLU A 196 -5.36 -2.19 31.59
C GLU A 196 -5.27 -0.66 31.58
N LYS A 197 -4.09 -0.11 31.80
CA LYS A 197 -3.82 1.32 31.63
C LYS A 197 -4.11 1.81 30.22
N GLU A 198 -3.69 1.06 29.20
CA GLU A 198 -3.84 1.43 27.79
C GLU A 198 -5.30 1.44 27.33
N LYS A 199 -6.14 0.53 27.86
CA LYS A 199 -7.59 0.56 27.60
C LYS A 199 -8.21 1.92 27.92
N GLY A 200 -7.75 2.57 29.00
CA GLY A 200 -8.20 3.92 29.36
C GLY A 200 -7.77 4.98 28.35
N ILE A 201 -6.55 4.89 27.83
CA ILE A 201 -5.98 5.84 26.86
C ILE A 201 -6.71 5.70 25.51
N ILE A 202 -6.77 4.48 24.98
CA ILE A 202 -7.44 4.20 23.70
C ILE A 202 -8.94 4.46 23.81
N GLY A 203 -9.56 4.20 24.98
CA GLY A 203 -10.96 4.51 25.22
C GLY A 203 -11.27 6.02 25.09
N GLN A 204 -10.35 6.90 25.52
CA GLN A 204 -10.48 8.35 25.31
C GLN A 204 -10.27 8.75 23.84
N GLU A 205 -9.35 8.09 23.15
CA GLU A 205 -9.12 8.30 21.72
C GLU A 205 -10.36 7.90 20.90
N ILE A 206 -10.97 6.76 21.19
CA ILE A 206 -12.23 6.33 20.55
C ILE A 206 -13.31 7.40 20.73
N MET A 207 -13.50 7.92 21.96
CA MET A 207 -14.49 8.97 22.21
C MET A 207 -14.17 10.25 21.45
N MET A 208 -12.89 10.60 21.29
CA MET A 208 -12.47 11.77 20.49
C MET A 208 -12.85 11.58 19.01
N TYR A 209 -12.61 10.41 18.43
CA TYR A 209 -13.02 10.11 17.05
C TYR A 209 -14.54 10.02 16.89
N ASP A 210 -15.26 9.59 17.93
CA ASP A 210 -16.73 9.58 17.93
C ASP A 210 -17.33 10.98 17.77
N ASP A 211 -16.63 12.00 18.27
CA ASP A 211 -17.03 13.41 18.14
C ASP A 211 -16.44 14.11 16.90
N TYR A 212 -15.70 13.39 16.04
CA TYR A 212 -15.05 13.98 14.88
C TYR A 212 -15.87 13.79 13.59
N PRO A 213 -16.49 14.87 13.04
CA PRO A 213 -17.44 14.75 11.93
C PRO A 213 -16.87 14.18 10.63
N ASP A 214 -15.60 14.51 10.30
CA ASP A 214 -14.94 13.99 9.10
C ASP A 214 -14.74 12.47 9.19
N TRP A 215 -14.42 11.96 10.39
CA TRP A 215 -14.30 10.53 10.63
C TRP A 215 -15.65 9.83 10.52
N LYS A 216 -16.71 10.44 11.06
CA LYS A 216 -18.06 9.87 11.00
C LYS A 216 -18.61 9.82 9.58
N VAL A 217 -18.42 10.86 8.76
CA VAL A 217 -18.89 10.83 7.37
C VAL A 217 -18.19 9.73 6.56
N TYR A 218 -16.90 9.47 6.85
CA TYR A 218 -16.10 8.40 6.25
C TYR A 218 -16.61 7.01 6.68
N LEU A 219 -16.69 6.73 8.00
CA LEU A 219 -17.15 5.43 8.50
C LEU A 219 -18.56 5.11 8.08
N ASN A 220 -19.47 6.08 8.15
CA ASN A 220 -20.86 5.94 7.69
C ASN A 220 -20.93 5.56 6.20
N ALA A 221 -20.01 6.06 5.38
CA ALA A 221 -19.93 5.69 3.96
C ALA A 221 -19.53 4.22 3.80
N LEU A 222 -18.54 3.74 4.57
CA LEU A 222 -18.12 2.34 4.55
C LEU A 222 -19.24 1.41 5.06
N GLU A 223 -19.95 1.79 6.11
CA GLU A 223 -21.12 1.03 6.61
C GLU A 223 -22.27 0.96 5.60
N CYS A 224 -22.43 2.00 4.76
CA CYS A 224 -23.40 1.97 3.67
C CYS A 224 -23.00 1.00 2.56
N MET A 225 -21.68 0.79 2.35
CA MET A 225 -21.17 -0.06 1.27
C MET A 225 -21.06 -1.53 1.68
N TYR A 226 -20.57 -1.84 2.88
CA TYR A 226 -20.14 -3.19 3.24
C TYR A 226 -21.08 -3.88 4.22
N HIS A 227 -21.47 -5.13 3.90
CA HIS A 227 -22.30 -5.96 4.78
C HIS A 227 -21.46 -6.65 5.85
N LYS A 228 -20.36 -7.28 5.45
CA LYS A 228 -19.58 -8.19 6.31
C LYS A 228 -18.10 -7.83 6.40
N ASN A 229 -17.54 -7.23 5.34
CA ASN A 229 -16.11 -6.92 5.31
C ASN A 229 -15.72 -6.00 6.47
N PRO A 230 -14.68 -6.36 7.24
CA PRO A 230 -14.26 -5.59 8.41
C PRO A 230 -13.72 -4.19 8.07
N VAL A 231 -13.43 -3.87 6.80
CA VAL A 231 -13.04 -2.51 6.38
C VAL A 231 -14.02 -1.41 6.80
N LYS A 232 -15.29 -1.75 7.06
CA LYS A 232 -16.31 -0.81 7.55
C LYS A 232 -16.20 -0.49 9.03
N LEU A 233 -15.38 -1.22 9.78
CA LEU A 233 -15.23 -1.05 11.22
C LEU A 233 -14.13 -0.05 11.52
N ASP A 234 -14.28 0.66 12.62
CA ASP A 234 -13.23 1.56 13.10
C ASP A 234 -11.96 0.78 13.43
N ILE A 235 -10.82 1.31 13.01
CA ILE A 235 -9.49 0.72 13.22
C ILE A 235 -9.18 0.61 14.72
N THR A 236 -9.64 1.56 15.51
CA THR A 236 -9.46 1.60 16.96
C THR A 236 -10.32 0.57 17.70
N GLY A 237 -11.31 0.00 17.04
CA GLY A 237 -12.37 -0.79 17.65
C GLY A 237 -13.40 0.08 18.40
N THR A 238 -14.02 -0.48 19.42
CA THR A 238 -14.95 0.23 20.34
C THR A 238 -14.50 0.04 21.77
N VAL A 239 -14.96 0.90 22.70
CA VAL A 239 -14.68 0.74 24.13
C VAL A 239 -15.07 -0.66 24.64
N GLU A 240 -16.16 -1.23 24.12
CA GLU A 240 -16.59 -2.59 24.43
C GLU A 240 -15.57 -3.62 23.91
N THR A 241 -15.19 -3.56 22.61
CA THR A 241 -14.29 -4.58 22.04
C THR A 241 -12.90 -4.53 22.65
N ILE A 242 -12.33 -3.35 22.89
CA ILE A 242 -11.00 -3.22 23.53
C ILE A 242 -11.01 -3.67 24.99
N SER A 243 -12.16 -3.64 25.70
CA SER A 243 -12.27 -4.13 27.08
C SER A 243 -11.93 -5.62 27.22
N HIS A 244 -12.12 -6.40 26.14
CA HIS A 244 -11.84 -7.83 26.07
C HIS A 244 -10.39 -8.16 25.67
N ILE A 245 -9.57 -7.15 25.39
CA ILE A 245 -8.16 -7.35 25.03
C ILE A 245 -7.36 -7.61 26.32
N ASP A 246 -6.57 -8.67 26.32
CA ASP A 246 -5.62 -9.03 27.38
C ASP A 246 -4.21 -9.24 26.80
N LYS A 247 -3.22 -9.46 27.66
CA LYS A 247 -1.83 -9.66 27.23
C LYS A 247 -1.66 -10.96 26.43
N GLU A 248 -2.45 -11.99 26.71
CA GLU A 248 -2.41 -13.26 26.02
C GLU A 248 -2.82 -13.10 24.55
N ILE A 249 -3.88 -12.34 24.29
CA ILE A 249 -4.33 -11.97 22.95
C ILE A 249 -3.26 -11.14 22.25
N LEU A 250 -2.67 -10.15 22.93
CA LEU A 250 -1.62 -9.31 22.34
C LEU A 250 -0.38 -10.13 21.97
N TYR A 251 0.11 -11.00 22.87
CA TYR A 251 1.22 -11.90 22.56
C TYR A 251 0.88 -12.87 21.43
N LYS A 252 -0.34 -13.41 21.40
CA LYS A 252 -0.79 -14.31 20.32
C LYS A 252 -0.74 -13.60 18.96
N CYS A 253 -1.28 -12.39 18.86
CA CYS A 253 -1.26 -11.59 17.64
C CYS A 253 0.17 -11.18 17.26
N TYR A 254 0.96 -10.71 18.22
CA TYR A 254 2.36 -10.37 17.98
C TYR A 254 3.16 -11.57 17.45
N ASN A 255 3.08 -12.71 18.11
CA ASN A 255 3.82 -13.91 17.69
C ASN A 255 3.37 -14.43 16.31
N THR A 256 2.11 -14.21 15.95
CA THR A 256 1.57 -14.61 14.65
C THR A 256 2.03 -13.66 13.55
N PHE A 257 1.82 -12.36 13.71
CA PHE A 257 1.92 -11.38 12.65
C PHE A 257 3.24 -10.61 12.61
N TYR A 258 3.90 -10.38 13.77
CA TYR A 258 5.21 -9.72 13.84
C TYR A 258 6.34 -10.74 13.65
N ASN A 259 6.18 -11.56 12.64
CA ASN A 259 7.19 -12.49 12.19
C ASN A 259 7.90 -11.91 10.97
N PRO A 260 9.23 -11.99 10.89
CA PRO A 260 9.99 -11.44 9.76
C PRO A 260 9.44 -11.82 8.38
N SER A 261 8.91 -13.05 8.23
CA SER A 261 8.33 -13.51 6.95
C SER A 261 7.02 -12.80 6.56
N ASN A 262 6.36 -12.12 7.51
CA ASN A 262 5.15 -11.31 7.30
C ASN A 262 5.43 -9.81 7.34
N MET A 263 6.71 -9.42 7.41
CA MET A 263 7.14 -8.02 7.58
C MET A 263 8.01 -7.55 6.42
N ALA A 264 8.03 -6.24 6.22
CA ALA A 264 8.92 -5.58 5.27
C ALA A 264 9.46 -4.27 5.84
N MET A 265 10.68 -3.93 5.45
CA MET A 265 11.36 -2.70 5.86
C MET A 265 11.73 -1.91 4.61
N VAL A 266 11.43 -0.61 4.61
CA VAL A 266 11.83 0.30 3.55
C VAL A 266 12.64 1.44 4.15
N ILE A 267 13.80 1.73 3.54
CA ILE A 267 14.69 2.79 4.00
C ILE A 267 15.07 3.68 2.82
N SER A 268 14.96 4.99 3.00
CA SER A 268 15.37 5.97 1.99
C SER A 268 16.24 7.08 2.61
N GLY A 269 17.27 7.50 1.88
CA GLY A 269 18.23 8.51 2.31
C GLY A 269 19.59 8.32 1.66
N ASP A 270 20.58 9.12 2.05
CA ASP A 270 21.96 8.97 1.54
C ASP A 270 22.69 7.84 2.25
N PHE A 271 22.54 6.64 1.72
CA PHE A 271 23.12 5.41 2.26
C PHE A 271 23.89 4.63 1.19
N GLU A 272 24.87 3.85 1.65
CA GLU A 272 25.44 2.75 0.91
C GLU A 272 24.63 1.47 1.23
N PRO A 273 23.87 0.91 0.27
CA PRO A 273 22.89 -0.14 0.54
C PRO A 273 23.47 -1.38 1.24
N GLU A 274 24.62 -1.85 0.79
CA GLU A 274 25.25 -3.04 1.35
C GLU A 274 25.70 -2.84 2.80
N LYS A 275 26.22 -1.65 3.14
CA LYS A 275 26.62 -1.31 4.51
C LYS A 275 25.41 -1.18 5.42
N LEU A 276 24.36 -0.50 4.96
CA LEU A 276 23.12 -0.35 5.73
C LEU A 276 22.48 -1.73 5.99
N LEU A 277 22.45 -2.59 4.99
CA LEU A 277 21.91 -3.95 5.13
C LEU A 277 22.70 -4.77 6.18
N GLU A 278 24.02 -4.67 6.20
CA GLU A 278 24.85 -5.36 7.22
C GLU A 278 24.59 -4.80 8.64
N GLU A 279 24.33 -3.49 8.78
CA GLU A 279 23.96 -2.88 10.07
C GLU A 279 22.56 -3.37 10.53
N ILE A 280 21.61 -3.51 9.62
CA ILE A 280 20.30 -4.09 9.92
C ILE A 280 20.44 -5.55 10.36
N LYS A 281 21.19 -6.36 9.61
CA LYS A 281 21.40 -7.78 9.93
C LYS A 281 22.02 -8.03 11.32
N LYS A 282 22.91 -7.14 11.79
CA LYS A 282 23.52 -7.24 13.11
C LYS A 282 22.52 -7.06 14.26
N ARG A 283 21.42 -6.33 14.01
CA ARG A 283 20.39 -5.97 15.00
C ARG A 283 19.17 -6.86 14.98
N LEU A 284 19.07 -7.76 13.99
CA LEU A 284 17.98 -8.73 13.92
C LEU A 284 18.18 -9.84 14.95
N ILE A 285 17.11 -10.16 15.69
CA ILE A 285 17.07 -11.34 16.55
C ILE A 285 16.97 -12.62 15.70
N ASP A 286 17.42 -13.74 16.27
CA ASP A 286 17.29 -15.05 15.63
C ASP A 286 15.84 -15.57 15.74
N LYS A 287 14.96 -14.97 14.93
CA LYS A 287 13.56 -15.39 14.80
C LYS A 287 13.36 -16.00 13.41
N LYS A 288 13.05 -17.30 13.38
CA LYS A 288 12.80 -18.02 12.14
C LYS A 288 11.46 -17.63 11.53
N ALA A 289 11.37 -17.76 10.19
CA ALA A 289 10.11 -17.64 9.50
C ALA A 289 9.10 -18.65 10.06
N ASN A 290 7.91 -18.18 10.40
CA ASN A 290 6.77 -19.04 10.65
C ASN A 290 6.14 -19.43 9.30
N GLY A 291 5.18 -20.35 9.30
CA GLY A 291 4.42 -20.71 8.09
C GLY A 291 3.50 -19.60 7.60
N GLU A 292 2.72 -19.90 6.57
CA GLU A 292 1.72 -18.99 6.02
C GLU A 292 0.59 -18.73 7.04
N ILE A 293 0.25 -17.45 7.24
CA ILE A 293 -0.89 -17.02 8.05
C ILE A 293 -2.15 -17.11 7.17
N LYS A 294 -3.09 -17.93 7.55
CA LYS A 294 -4.35 -18.06 6.83
C LYS A 294 -5.39 -17.10 7.43
N ARG A 295 -5.64 -16.00 6.74
CA ARG A 295 -6.69 -15.03 7.08
C ARG A 295 -8.04 -15.53 6.62
N ILE A 296 -9.08 -15.28 7.43
CA ILE A 296 -10.44 -15.74 7.15
C ILE A 296 -11.34 -14.52 7.03
N PHE A 297 -11.95 -14.38 5.88
CA PHE A 297 -12.94 -13.34 5.59
C PHE A 297 -14.25 -14.01 5.18
N GLU A 298 -15.36 -13.41 5.59
CA GLU A 298 -16.67 -13.82 5.09
C GLU A 298 -16.86 -13.33 3.64
N ASP A 299 -17.66 -14.07 2.88
CA ASP A 299 -18.03 -13.65 1.53
C ASP A 299 -18.85 -12.35 1.59
N GLU A 300 -18.31 -11.29 0.99
CA GLU A 300 -18.92 -9.98 0.93
C GLU A 300 -19.88 -9.89 -0.27
N PRO A 301 -21.18 -9.55 -0.06
CA PRO A 301 -22.11 -9.28 -1.16
C PRO A 301 -21.62 -8.14 -2.06
N LYS A 302 -21.90 -8.19 -3.35
CA LYS A 302 -21.55 -7.11 -4.29
C LYS A 302 -22.42 -5.86 -4.11
N GLU A 303 -23.64 -6.06 -3.64
CA GLU A 303 -24.61 -5.01 -3.40
C GLU A 303 -24.20 -4.13 -2.21
N ILE A 304 -24.63 -2.89 -2.22
CA ILE A 304 -24.51 -1.96 -1.08
C ILE A 304 -25.54 -2.31 0.00
N VAL A 305 -25.29 -1.88 1.24
CA VAL A 305 -26.22 -2.04 2.37
C VAL A 305 -27.39 -1.08 2.27
N LYS A 306 -27.10 0.21 1.99
CA LYS A 306 -28.11 1.28 1.86
C LYS A 306 -27.54 2.42 1.00
N GLU A 307 -28.39 3.11 0.26
CA GLU A 307 -27.97 4.19 -0.64
C GLU A 307 -27.57 5.47 0.11
N LYS A 308 -28.16 5.73 1.28
CA LYS A 308 -27.96 7.01 1.97
C LYS A 308 -27.98 6.87 3.48
N VAL A 309 -27.12 7.65 4.13
CA VAL A 309 -27.16 7.91 5.56
C VAL A 309 -27.00 9.41 5.85
N VAL A 310 -27.69 9.89 6.85
CA VAL A 310 -27.55 11.27 7.36
C VAL A 310 -27.40 11.18 8.87
N GLN A 311 -26.34 11.80 9.38
CA GLN A 311 -26.07 11.92 10.81
C GLN A 311 -26.05 13.39 11.20
N ASN A 312 -26.74 13.73 12.29
CA ASN A 312 -26.69 15.08 12.84
C ASN A 312 -25.51 15.21 13.81
N MET A 313 -24.63 16.17 13.51
CA MET A 313 -23.52 16.58 14.37
C MET A 313 -23.31 18.08 14.23
N GLU A 314 -22.74 18.75 15.22
CA GLU A 314 -22.44 20.17 15.15
C GLU A 314 -21.30 20.42 14.15
N VAL A 315 -21.62 21.02 13.00
CA VAL A 315 -20.68 21.34 11.93
C VAL A 315 -20.95 22.72 11.38
N SER A 316 -19.89 23.45 10.99
CA SER A 316 -20.04 24.76 10.37
C SER A 316 -20.63 24.68 8.96
N GLN A 317 -20.39 23.59 8.25
CA GLN A 317 -20.87 23.30 6.91
C GLN A 317 -21.10 21.79 6.75
N PRO A 318 -22.14 21.36 6.05
CA PRO A 318 -22.38 19.93 5.84
C PRO A 318 -21.19 19.25 5.15
N LEU A 319 -20.80 18.10 5.71
CA LEU A 319 -19.81 17.18 5.15
C LEU A 319 -20.53 16.11 4.35
N TYR A 320 -19.91 15.66 3.27
CA TYR A 320 -20.40 14.54 2.49
C TYR A 320 -19.29 13.56 2.13
N ALA A 321 -19.67 12.29 1.97
CA ALA A 321 -18.90 11.28 1.30
C ALA A 321 -19.78 10.57 0.27
N ILE A 322 -19.38 10.63 -1.00
CA ILE A 322 -19.94 9.76 -2.04
C ILE A 322 -19.05 8.52 -2.07
N GLY A 323 -19.65 7.36 -1.81
CA GLY A 323 -18.95 6.08 -1.92
C GLY A 323 -19.41 5.32 -3.17
N ILE A 324 -18.50 4.58 -3.81
CA ILE A 324 -18.82 3.66 -4.90
C ILE A 324 -18.18 2.33 -4.55
N LYS A 325 -18.99 1.32 -4.25
CA LYS A 325 -18.50 -0.03 -3.96
C LYS A 325 -18.06 -0.69 -5.26
N ASP A 326 -16.86 -1.25 -5.22
CA ASP A 326 -16.25 -1.94 -6.34
C ASP A 326 -15.81 -3.36 -5.93
N VAL A 327 -15.29 -4.12 -6.86
CA VAL A 327 -14.70 -5.44 -6.63
C VAL A 327 -13.18 -5.40 -6.87
N PRO A 328 -12.39 -6.10 -6.05
CA PRO A 328 -10.96 -6.18 -6.25
C PRO A 328 -10.58 -6.64 -7.66
N ALA A 329 -9.58 -6.00 -8.25
CA ALA A 329 -9.03 -6.42 -9.53
C ALA A 329 -8.12 -7.64 -9.37
N GLU A 330 -7.95 -8.42 -10.46
CA GLU A 330 -6.89 -9.42 -10.53
C GLU A 330 -5.52 -8.76 -10.35
N GLN A 331 -4.55 -9.48 -9.78
CA GLN A 331 -3.23 -8.94 -9.44
C GLN A 331 -2.56 -8.15 -10.58
N LYS A 332 -2.63 -8.66 -11.79
CA LYS A 332 -2.03 -8.03 -12.99
C LYS A 332 -2.73 -6.74 -13.47
N GLU A 333 -3.97 -6.51 -13.05
CA GLU A 333 -4.79 -5.38 -13.48
C GLU A 333 -4.91 -4.29 -12.39
N LYS A 334 -4.42 -4.56 -11.16
CA LYS A 334 -4.58 -3.65 -10.01
C LYS A 334 -4.10 -2.24 -10.29
N VAL A 335 -2.84 -2.09 -10.74
CA VAL A 335 -2.23 -0.80 -11.02
C VAL A 335 -2.94 -0.08 -12.15
N LYS A 336 -3.20 -0.78 -13.25
CA LYS A 336 -3.88 -0.20 -14.41
C LYS A 336 -5.29 0.26 -14.08
N LYS A 337 -6.06 -0.53 -13.32
CA LYS A 337 -7.39 -0.17 -12.84
C LYS A 337 -7.35 1.03 -11.90
N HIS A 338 -6.39 1.04 -10.95
CA HIS A 338 -6.21 2.16 -10.01
C HIS A 338 -5.99 3.47 -10.75
N ILE A 339 -4.99 3.54 -11.61
CA ILE A 339 -4.70 4.74 -12.41
C ILE A 339 -5.91 5.17 -13.24
N SER A 340 -6.63 4.20 -13.83
CA SER A 340 -7.82 4.50 -14.65
C SER A 340 -8.94 5.13 -13.83
N ILE A 341 -9.15 4.66 -12.60
CA ILE A 341 -10.13 5.26 -11.68
C ILE A 341 -9.68 6.66 -11.26
N GLU A 342 -8.41 6.88 -10.95
CA GLU A 342 -7.89 8.23 -10.65
C GLU A 342 -8.10 9.20 -11.82
N VAL A 343 -7.84 8.76 -13.05
CA VAL A 343 -8.10 9.56 -14.26
C VAL A 343 -9.57 9.90 -14.36
N LEU A 344 -10.47 8.91 -14.21
CA LEU A 344 -11.92 9.11 -14.30
C LEU A 344 -12.44 10.05 -13.22
N LEU A 345 -11.98 9.93 -11.99
CA LEU A 345 -12.37 10.81 -10.89
C LEU A 345 -11.93 12.26 -11.15
N ASN A 346 -10.72 12.46 -11.62
CA ASN A 346 -10.24 13.80 -11.99
C ASN A 346 -11.00 14.41 -13.17
N LEU A 347 -11.46 13.59 -14.13
CA LEU A 347 -12.31 14.04 -15.23
C LEU A 347 -13.74 14.39 -14.75
N LEU A 348 -14.29 13.59 -13.84
CA LEU A 348 -15.68 13.73 -13.38
C LEU A 348 -15.85 14.87 -12.36
N ILE A 349 -14.95 14.99 -11.37
CA ILE A 349 -15.13 15.92 -10.24
C ILE A 349 -13.83 16.60 -9.76
N GLY A 350 -12.70 16.35 -10.43
CA GLY A 350 -11.43 17.01 -10.09
C GLY A 350 -11.44 18.51 -10.37
N ALA A 351 -10.43 19.24 -9.91
CA ALA A 351 -10.30 20.69 -9.95
C ALA A 351 -10.54 21.34 -11.35
N SER A 352 -10.30 20.59 -12.42
CA SER A 352 -10.44 21.08 -13.79
C SER A 352 -11.66 20.51 -14.53
N SER A 353 -12.58 19.80 -13.81
CA SER A 353 -13.80 19.25 -14.38
C SER A 353 -14.87 20.33 -14.54
N GLU A 354 -15.78 20.12 -15.50
CA GLU A 354 -16.93 21.02 -15.69
C GLU A 354 -17.89 20.97 -14.51
N LEU A 355 -18.11 19.78 -13.94
CA LEU A 355 -18.97 19.61 -12.77
C LEU A 355 -18.44 20.40 -11.56
N TYR A 356 -17.14 20.31 -11.25
CA TYR A 356 -16.58 21.06 -10.13
C TYR A 356 -16.74 22.57 -10.34
N LYS A 357 -16.47 23.05 -11.55
CA LYS A 357 -16.66 24.47 -11.89
C LYS A 357 -18.11 24.91 -11.69
N GLU A 358 -19.08 24.14 -12.17
CA GLU A 358 -20.51 24.43 -12.00
C GLU A 358 -20.90 24.48 -10.51
N LEU A 359 -20.44 23.50 -9.71
CA LEU A 359 -20.67 23.46 -8.26
C LEU A 359 -20.05 24.65 -7.53
N TYR A 360 -18.85 25.07 -7.92
CA TYR A 360 -18.17 26.25 -7.38
C TYR A 360 -18.90 27.53 -7.73
N ASP A 361 -19.27 27.73 -9.00
CA ASP A 361 -19.98 28.92 -9.49
C ASP A 361 -21.37 29.07 -8.83
N MET A 362 -22.02 27.97 -8.47
CA MET A 362 -23.26 27.95 -7.69
C MET A 362 -23.05 28.18 -6.18
N GLY A 363 -21.84 28.22 -5.68
CA GLY A 363 -21.56 28.30 -4.25
C GLY A 363 -21.92 27.01 -3.48
N ASN A 364 -21.99 25.89 -4.19
CA ASN A 364 -22.32 24.61 -3.60
C ASN A 364 -21.11 23.95 -2.91
N CYS A 365 -19.90 24.15 -3.45
CA CYS A 365 -18.65 23.78 -2.82
C CYS A 365 -17.59 24.88 -3.03
N TYR A 366 -16.59 24.97 -2.12
CA TYR A 366 -15.55 25.99 -2.14
C TYR A 366 -14.13 25.39 -2.27
N SER A 367 -14.01 24.09 -2.17
CA SER A 367 -12.78 23.33 -2.39
C SER A 367 -13.05 22.07 -3.18
N THR A 368 -12.06 21.61 -3.92
CA THR A 368 -12.12 20.28 -4.56
C THR A 368 -12.26 19.20 -3.49
N PRO A 369 -13.12 18.21 -3.71
CA PRO A 369 -13.19 17.07 -2.80
C PRO A 369 -11.90 16.25 -2.83
N SER A 370 -11.61 15.59 -1.72
CA SER A 370 -10.64 14.49 -1.71
C SER A 370 -11.23 13.32 -2.51
N ILE A 371 -10.42 12.72 -3.35
CA ILE A 371 -10.78 11.55 -4.14
C ILE A 371 -9.80 10.42 -3.83
N GLU A 372 -10.33 9.23 -3.56
CA GLU A 372 -9.55 8.07 -3.18
C GLU A 372 -10.12 6.80 -3.78
N TYR A 373 -9.26 5.91 -4.25
CA TYR A 373 -9.59 4.53 -4.58
C TYR A 373 -8.79 3.60 -3.69
N GLU A 374 -9.46 3.04 -2.69
CA GLU A 374 -8.86 2.07 -1.78
C GLU A 374 -9.21 0.65 -2.20
N PHE A 375 -8.21 -0.24 -2.17
CA PHE A 375 -8.39 -1.64 -2.53
C PHE A 375 -7.37 -2.56 -1.85
N ASP A 376 -7.82 -3.79 -1.62
CA ASP A 376 -6.97 -4.90 -1.21
C ASP A 376 -7.46 -6.20 -1.88
N LYS A 377 -7.13 -7.34 -1.32
CA LYS A 377 -7.48 -8.68 -1.86
C LYS A 377 -8.97 -8.96 -1.84
N ASN A 378 -9.72 -8.41 -0.89
CA ASN A 378 -11.12 -8.75 -0.58
C ASN A 378 -12.08 -7.55 -0.55
N TYR A 379 -11.60 -6.34 -0.80
CA TYR A 379 -12.44 -5.14 -0.92
C TYR A 379 -11.86 -4.14 -1.91
N ALA A 380 -12.75 -3.33 -2.46
CA ALA A 380 -12.38 -2.14 -3.22
C ALA A 380 -13.54 -1.13 -3.20
N HIS A 381 -13.20 0.16 -3.10
CA HIS A 381 -14.18 1.24 -3.15
C HIS A 381 -13.54 2.56 -3.53
N ILE A 382 -14.37 3.45 -4.04
CA ILE A 382 -14.06 4.86 -4.26
C ILE A 382 -14.71 5.68 -3.16
N LEU A 383 -14.02 6.68 -2.66
CA LEU A 383 -14.54 7.73 -1.79
C LEU A 383 -14.27 9.11 -2.39
N ILE A 384 -15.29 9.95 -2.40
CA ILE A 384 -15.23 11.36 -2.78
C ILE A 384 -15.76 12.15 -1.58
N ILE A 385 -14.87 12.79 -0.83
CA ILE A 385 -15.16 13.41 0.46
C ILE A 385 -14.94 14.91 0.39
N GLY A 386 -15.88 15.68 0.91
CA GLY A 386 -15.77 17.12 0.95
C GLY A 386 -16.85 17.81 1.74
N GLN A 387 -16.93 19.13 1.56
CA GLN A 387 -17.96 19.98 2.15
C GLN A 387 -18.85 20.57 1.05
N SER A 388 -20.15 20.64 1.30
CA SER A 388 -21.11 21.19 0.38
C SER A 388 -22.28 21.83 1.12
N THR A 389 -22.78 22.94 0.62
CA THR A 389 -24.02 23.54 1.15
C THR A 389 -25.25 22.71 0.87
N GLU A 390 -25.23 21.90 -0.22
CA GLU A 390 -26.33 21.04 -0.68
C GLU A 390 -25.81 19.66 -1.12
N PRO A 391 -25.37 18.78 -0.18
CA PRO A 391 -24.77 17.48 -0.50
C PRO A 391 -25.62 16.59 -1.42
N GLU A 392 -26.92 16.56 -1.20
CA GLU A 392 -27.87 15.76 -2.00
C GLU A 392 -27.95 16.24 -3.46
N LYS A 393 -27.88 17.56 -3.67
CA LYS A 393 -27.87 18.14 -5.02
C LYS A 393 -26.56 17.81 -5.73
N LEU A 394 -25.43 17.98 -5.04
CA LEU A 394 -24.12 17.60 -5.55
C LEU A 394 -24.09 16.12 -5.95
N TYR A 395 -24.58 15.22 -5.10
CA TYR A 395 -24.66 13.79 -5.40
C TYR A 395 -25.47 13.48 -6.66
N ASN A 396 -26.62 14.14 -6.83
CA ASN A 396 -27.45 13.97 -8.02
C ASN A 396 -26.75 14.50 -9.28
N MET A 397 -26.08 15.65 -9.19
CA MET A 397 -25.30 16.22 -10.29
C MET A 397 -24.12 15.31 -10.66
N PHE A 398 -23.44 14.72 -9.68
CA PHE A 398 -22.39 13.73 -9.92
C PHE A 398 -22.92 12.50 -10.67
N LYS A 399 -24.07 11.95 -10.25
CA LYS A 399 -24.72 10.83 -10.98
C LYS A 399 -25.08 11.22 -12.43
N GLU A 400 -25.57 12.41 -12.64
CA GLU A 400 -25.87 12.90 -14.00
C GLU A 400 -24.61 13.04 -14.84
N GLU A 401 -23.52 13.52 -14.27
CA GLU A 401 -22.24 13.63 -14.97
C GLU A 401 -21.69 12.25 -15.35
N VAL A 402 -21.75 11.28 -14.44
CA VAL A 402 -21.38 9.88 -14.73
C VAL A 402 -22.21 9.33 -15.91
N ARG A 403 -23.55 9.57 -15.94
CA ARG A 403 -24.41 9.14 -17.06
C ARG A 403 -23.99 9.78 -18.37
N LYS A 404 -23.67 11.08 -18.36
CA LYS A 404 -23.18 11.78 -19.57
C LYS A 404 -21.88 11.17 -20.07
N PHE A 405 -20.92 10.88 -19.17
CA PHE A 405 -19.67 10.24 -19.55
C PHE A 405 -19.87 8.82 -20.09
N ILE A 406 -20.76 8.02 -19.48
CA ILE A 406 -21.11 6.68 -19.98
C ILE A 406 -21.73 6.74 -21.37
N GLN A 407 -22.60 7.73 -21.64
CA GLN A 407 -23.29 7.91 -22.91
C GLN A 407 -22.38 8.44 -24.02
N ASN A 408 -21.54 9.43 -23.70
CA ASN A 408 -20.74 10.16 -24.70
C ASN A 408 -19.32 9.59 -24.84
N GLY A 409 -18.83 8.84 -23.86
CA GLY A 409 -17.45 8.39 -23.73
C GLY A 409 -16.53 9.50 -23.22
N VAL A 410 -15.32 9.09 -22.84
CA VAL A 410 -14.24 9.99 -22.39
C VAL A 410 -13.62 10.71 -23.59
N ASN A 411 -13.47 12.03 -23.50
CA ASN A 411 -12.80 12.82 -24.52
C ASN A 411 -11.28 12.57 -24.48
N GLU A 412 -10.67 12.25 -25.63
CA GLU A 412 -9.24 11.89 -25.72
C GLU A 412 -8.32 13.04 -25.31
N LYS A 413 -8.65 14.29 -25.65
CA LYS A 413 -7.84 15.46 -25.28
C LYS A 413 -7.84 15.69 -23.77
N ASP A 414 -8.98 15.54 -23.12
CA ASP A 414 -9.09 15.69 -21.66
C ASP A 414 -8.40 14.52 -20.95
N PHE A 415 -8.56 13.30 -21.48
CA PHE A 415 -7.82 12.16 -21.00
C PHE A 415 -6.32 12.39 -21.01
N GLU A 416 -5.74 12.79 -22.15
CA GLU A 416 -4.29 13.02 -22.26
C GLU A 416 -3.81 14.15 -21.33
N ARG A 417 -4.63 15.17 -21.08
CA ARG A 417 -4.34 16.23 -20.12
C ARG A 417 -4.27 15.73 -18.69
N ILE A 418 -5.29 14.97 -18.24
CA ILE A 418 -5.34 14.42 -16.88
C ILE A 418 -4.25 13.35 -16.69
N LYS A 419 -4.05 12.48 -17.67
CA LYS A 419 -2.97 11.48 -17.65
C LYS A 419 -1.59 12.10 -17.41
N LYS A 420 -1.28 13.23 -18.07
CA LYS A 420 -0.03 13.96 -17.85
C LYS A 420 0.05 14.56 -16.45
N MET A 421 -1.07 15.05 -15.91
CA MET A 421 -1.12 15.59 -14.55
C MET A 421 -0.80 14.48 -13.53
N ILE A 422 -1.51 13.34 -13.60
CA ILE A 422 -1.31 12.20 -12.70
C ILE A 422 0.11 11.63 -12.82
N TYR A 423 0.65 11.54 -14.04
CA TYR A 423 2.04 11.15 -14.23
C TYR A 423 3.01 12.08 -13.49
N GLY A 424 2.76 13.40 -13.56
CA GLY A 424 3.57 14.39 -12.82
C GLY A 424 3.45 14.25 -11.31
N GLU A 425 2.26 13.92 -10.80
CA GLU A 425 2.03 13.65 -9.38
C GLU A 425 2.80 12.40 -8.93
N TYR A 426 2.73 11.30 -9.69
CA TYR A 426 3.53 10.11 -9.39
C TYR A 426 5.03 10.38 -9.39
N VAL A 427 5.55 11.12 -10.38
CA VAL A 427 6.98 11.48 -10.41
C VAL A 427 7.39 12.27 -9.17
N LYS A 428 6.53 13.17 -8.69
CA LYS A 428 6.78 13.98 -7.50
C LYS A 428 6.90 13.15 -6.21
N GLU A 429 6.16 12.03 -6.10
CA GLU A 429 6.25 11.14 -4.93
C GLU A 429 7.66 10.56 -4.75
N TYR A 430 8.41 10.41 -5.83
CA TYR A 430 9.79 9.92 -5.78
C TYR A 430 10.79 10.98 -5.27
N ASP A 431 10.44 12.25 -5.16
CA ASP A 431 11.36 13.30 -4.71
C ASP A 431 11.51 13.35 -3.18
N ASP A 432 10.55 12.82 -2.42
CA ASP A 432 10.55 12.82 -0.95
C ASP A 432 10.83 11.42 -0.38
N VAL A 433 11.77 11.33 0.59
CA VAL A 433 12.16 10.06 1.23
C VAL A 433 11.05 9.41 2.05
N VAL A 434 10.11 10.21 2.57
CA VAL A 434 8.96 9.73 3.34
C VAL A 434 7.94 9.12 2.40
N ASN A 435 7.53 9.88 1.38
CA ASN A 435 6.50 9.47 0.43
C ASN A 435 6.91 8.21 -0.31
N ILE A 436 8.12 8.16 -0.88
CA ILE A 436 8.61 6.99 -1.59
C ILE A 436 8.66 5.75 -0.69
N SER A 437 9.09 5.89 0.58
CA SER A 437 9.18 4.74 1.48
C SER A 437 7.80 4.21 1.89
N ARG A 438 6.85 5.09 2.18
CA ARG A 438 5.46 4.71 2.51
C ARG A 438 4.77 4.05 1.32
N MET A 439 4.92 4.61 0.13
CA MET A 439 4.38 4.06 -1.10
C MET A 439 4.90 2.63 -1.35
N PHE A 440 6.22 2.43 -1.30
CA PHE A 440 6.81 1.10 -1.50
C PHE A 440 6.39 0.08 -0.45
N LEU A 441 6.22 0.47 0.82
CA LEU A 441 5.75 -0.43 1.86
C LEU A 441 4.28 -0.85 1.64
N SER A 442 3.41 0.13 1.40
CA SER A 442 1.98 -0.12 1.16
C SER A 442 1.75 -1.01 -0.06
N ASP A 443 2.40 -0.67 -1.17
CA ASP A 443 2.31 -1.42 -2.42
C ASP A 443 2.89 -2.84 -2.28
N TYR A 444 3.99 -2.99 -1.54
CA TYR A 444 4.57 -4.31 -1.27
C TYR A 444 3.56 -5.26 -0.62
N PHE A 445 2.78 -4.80 0.38
CA PHE A 445 1.76 -5.63 1.01
C PHE A 445 0.56 -5.91 0.09
N LYS A 446 0.27 -5.03 -0.86
CA LYS A 446 -0.72 -5.25 -1.93
C LYS A 446 -0.18 -6.16 -3.06
N GLY A 447 1.12 -6.51 -3.02
CA GLY A 447 1.82 -7.30 -4.04
C GLY A 447 2.13 -6.51 -5.31
N ILE A 448 2.29 -5.20 -5.20
CA ILE A 448 2.57 -4.25 -6.29
C ILE A 448 4.02 -3.77 -6.16
N ASN A 449 4.69 -3.58 -7.30
CA ASN A 449 5.92 -2.79 -7.36
C ASN A 449 5.55 -1.34 -7.71
N SER A 450 5.89 -0.39 -6.84
CA SER A 450 5.51 1.02 -7.03
C SER A 450 6.04 1.64 -8.33
N PHE A 451 7.09 1.09 -8.91
CA PHE A 451 7.56 1.52 -10.24
C PHE A 451 6.57 1.19 -11.38
N ASP A 452 5.69 0.21 -11.17
CA ASP A 452 4.73 -0.23 -12.19
C ASP A 452 3.74 0.89 -12.55
N TYR A 453 3.43 1.82 -11.62
CA TYR A 453 2.58 2.98 -11.90
C TYR A 453 3.10 3.85 -13.04
N LEU A 454 4.41 4.10 -13.09
CA LEU A 454 5.04 4.90 -14.14
C LEU A 454 5.06 4.19 -15.50
N GLU A 455 5.02 2.86 -15.50
CA GLU A 455 4.97 2.08 -16.74
C GLU A 455 3.52 1.90 -17.22
N GLU A 456 2.63 1.46 -16.32
CA GLU A 456 1.24 1.12 -16.64
C GLU A 456 0.42 2.34 -17.12
N ILE A 457 0.68 3.53 -16.60
CA ILE A 457 -0.03 4.75 -17.03
C ILE A 457 0.07 4.98 -18.55
N ASN A 458 1.17 4.54 -19.19
CA ASN A 458 1.36 4.68 -20.63
C ASN A 458 0.58 3.62 -21.43
N THR A 459 0.11 2.55 -20.81
CA THR A 459 -0.67 1.49 -21.46
C THR A 459 -2.16 1.78 -21.50
N ILE A 460 -2.62 2.77 -20.70
CA ILE A 460 -4.03 3.15 -20.62
C ILE A 460 -4.43 3.94 -21.86
N ASN A 461 -5.58 3.59 -22.40
CA ASN A 461 -6.23 4.27 -23.53
C ASN A 461 -7.71 4.57 -23.21
N VAL A 462 -8.34 5.38 -24.05
CA VAL A 462 -9.74 5.79 -23.90
C VAL A 462 -10.71 4.60 -23.90
N GLU A 463 -10.44 3.56 -24.68
CA GLU A 463 -11.28 2.37 -24.74
C GLU A 463 -11.32 1.65 -23.40
N TYR A 464 -10.14 1.43 -22.77
CA TYR A 464 -10.03 0.82 -21.45
C TYR A 464 -10.69 1.70 -20.37
N LEU A 465 -10.51 3.03 -20.41
CA LEU A 465 -11.17 3.95 -19.50
C LEU A 465 -12.71 3.86 -19.60
N ASN A 466 -13.25 3.83 -20.81
CA ASN A 466 -14.69 3.68 -21.02
C ASN A 466 -15.24 2.34 -20.53
N GLN A 467 -14.42 1.29 -20.55
CA GLN A 467 -14.78 0.02 -19.94
C GLN A 467 -14.81 0.12 -18.42
N VAL A 468 -13.75 0.65 -17.79
CA VAL A 468 -13.67 0.85 -16.33
C VAL A 468 -14.81 1.76 -15.84
N LEU A 469 -15.12 2.84 -16.58
CA LEU A 469 -16.22 3.74 -16.26
C LEU A 469 -17.57 2.99 -16.18
N LYS A 470 -17.87 2.12 -17.15
CA LYS A 470 -19.10 1.34 -17.16
C LYS A 470 -19.17 0.27 -16.08
N ASP A 471 -18.03 -0.36 -15.80
CA ASP A 471 -17.96 -1.47 -14.86
C ASP A 471 -18.03 -0.99 -13.41
N VAL A 472 -17.33 0.11 -13.09
CA VAL A 472 -17.15 0.60 -11.73
C VAL A 472 -18.19 1.64 -11.34
N PHE A 473 -18.48 2.63 -12.20
CA PHE A 473 -19.35 3.77 -11.87
C PHE A 473 -20.84 3.46 -12.07
N ASN A 474 -21.27 2.33 -11.48
CA ASN A 474 -22.66 1.91 -11.52
C ASN A 474 -23.45 2.56 -10.36
N GLU A 475 -24.54 3.28 -10.69
CA GLU A 475 -25.36 3.97 -9.69
C GLU A 475 -25.94 3.05 -8.59
N LYS A 476 -26.14 1.77 -8.88
CA LYS A 476 -26.61 0.79 -7.88
C LYS A 476 -25.58 0.52 -6.77
N ASN A 477 -24.32 0.85 -7.03
CA ASN A 477 -23.23 0.68 -6.09
C ASN A 477 -22.79 1.99 -5.44
N MET A 478 -23.50 3.10 -5.75
CA MET A 478 -23.22 4.43 -5.21
C MET A 478 -24.00 4.69 -3.92
N ILE A 479 -23.34 5.30 -2.97
CA ILE A 479 -23.93 5.73 -1.69
C ILE A 479 -23.64 7.21 -1.42
N LEU A 480 -24.43 7.82 -0.55
CA LEU A 480 -24.21 9.15 -0.01
C LEU A 480 -24.24 9.10 1.52
N SER A 481 -23.14 9.46 2.16
CA SER A 481 -23.08 9.76 3.59
C SER A 481 -23.05 11.27 3.79
N VAL A 482 -23.84 11.78 4.73
CA VAL A 482 -23.90 13.21 5.07
C VAL A 482 -23.83 13.37 6.58
N VAL A 483 -22.97 14.30 7.02
CA VAL A 483 -22.96 14.82 8.39
C VAL A 483 -23.33 16.29 8.34
N LYS A 484 -24.37 16.68 9.06
CA LYS A 484 -24.90 18.05 9.10
C LYS A 484 -25.58 18.36 10.43
N ASN A 485 -25.84 19.65 10.68
CA ASN A 485 -26.67 20.11 11.82
C ASN A 485 -28.10 19.61 11.71
#